data_d4a475a39f689d65a79ae8c38420da32
#
_entry.id   d4a475a39f689d65a79ae8c38420da32
#
_cell.length_a   1.000
_cell.length_b   1.000
_cell.length_c   1.000
_cell.angle_alpha   90.00
_cell.angle_beta   90.00
_cell.angle_gamma   90.00
#
_symmetry.space_group_name_H-M   'P 1'
#
loop_
_entity.id
_entity.type
_entity.pdbx_description
1 polymer ?
#
loop_
_entity_poly.entity_id
_entity_poly.type
_entity_poly.pdbx_seq_one_letter_code
_entity_poly.pdbx_strand_id
1 'polypeptide(L)'
;MIINLYDNNERLAYNPNTMKNAGVGGTQTTIINVAKELAKRGHDVTVYIKCNFPDIYDGVKYYQYYDYKPLSEDILIGFESLPRTYSAEKVFNWSTRIAVE
;
A
#
# COMPACT_ATOMS: atom_id res chain seq x y z
N MET A 1 -4.91 12.69 8.34
CA MET A 1 -4.62 11.40 9.02
C MET A 1 -3.39 10.75 8.42
N ILE A 2 -2.68 9.98 9.20
CA ILE A 2 -1.56 9.16 8.71
C ILE A 2 -2.12 7.81 8.34
N ILE A 3 -2.07 7.47 7.05
CA ILE A 3 -2.64 6.24 6.51
C ILE A 3 -1.52 5.46 5.82
N ASN A 4 -1.32 4.22 6.26
CA ASN A 4 -0.34 3.33 5.67
C ASN A 4 -1.03 2.17 4.95
N LEU A 5 -0.54 1.85 3.76
CA LEU A 5 -0.98 0.71 2.97
C LEU A 5 0.15 -0.31 2.94
N TYR A 6 -0.19 -1.57 3.10
CA TYR A 6 0.80 -2.64 3.24
C TYR A 6 0.45 -3.86 2.40
N ASP A 7 1.43 -4.37 1.66
CA ASP A 7 1.32 -5.63 0.93
C ASP A 7 2.70 -6.29 0.87
N ASN A 8 2.83 -7.47 1.43
CA ASN A 8 4.10 -8.20 1.43
C ASN A 8 4.25 -9.20 0.29
N ASN A 9 3.43 -9.08 -0.75
CA ASN A 9 3.53 -9.93 -1.92
C ASN A 9 4.84 -9.67 -2.67
N GLU A 10 5.65 -10.70 -2.85
CA GLU A 10 6.97 -10.59 -3.49
C GLU A 10 7.00 -11.01 -4.96
N ARG A 11 5.85 -11.28 -5.57
CA ARG A 11 5.81 -11.75 -6.95
C ARG A 11 6.38 -10.75 -7.93
N LEU A 12 6.05 -9.48 -7.76
CA LEU A 12 6.40 -8.44 -8.73
C LEU A 12 6.72 -7.15 -7.99
N ALA A 13 7.92 -6.63 -8.20
CA ALA A 13 8.26 -5.30 -7.75
C ALA A 13 7.61 -4.26 -8.67
N TYR A 14 7.01 -3.24 -8.10
CA TYR A 14 6.33 -2.23 -8.88
C TYR A 14 6.36 -0.86 -8.21
N ASN A 15 6.00 0.15 -8.98
CA ASN A 15 5.74 1.51 -8.51
C ASN A 15 4.69 2.13 -9.44
N PRO A 16 4.21 3.36 -9.19
CA PRO A 16 3.20 3.96 -10.07
C PRO A 16 3.61 4.08 -11.54
N ASN A 17 4.90 4.24 -11.81
CA ASN A 17 5.38 4.33 -13.19
C ASN A 17 5.37 2.97 -13.88
N THR A 18 5.65 1.90 -13.15
CA THR A 18 5.56 0.54 -13.69
C THR A 18 4.16 0.24 -14.19
N MET A 19 3.15 0.71 -13.50
CA MET A 19 1.75 0.49 -13.86
C MET A 19 1.41 1.06 -15.23
N LYS A 20 2.10 2.11 -15.67
CA LYS A 20 1.86 2.73 -16.97
C LYS A 20 2.42 1.91 -18.13
N ASN A 21 3.43 1.10 -17.88
CA ASN A 21 4.22 0.45 -18.91
C ASN A 21 4.01 -1.06 -19.00
N ALA A 22 3.46 -1.67 -17.99
CA ALA A 22 3.26 -3.11 -17.94
C ALA A 22 1.95 -3.44 -17.26
N GLY A 23 1.35 -4.54 -17.62
CA GLY A 23 0.15 -5.03 -16.97
C GLY A 23 0.48 -5.47 -15.55
N VAL A 24 0.15 -4.66 -14.56
CA VAL A 24 0.20 -5.08 -13.17
C VAL A 24 -1.16 -5.64 -12.76
N GLY A 25 -1.14 -6.56 -11.80
CA GLY A 25 -2.35 -7.22 -11.35
C GLY A 25 -3.35 -6.26 -10.69
N GLY A 26 -4.57 -6.75 -10.49
CA GLY A 26 -5.65 -5.94 -9.93
C GLY A 26 -5.35 -5.39 -8.55
N THR A 27 -4.68 -6.17 -7.69
CA THR A 27 -4.31 -5.73 -6.34
C THR A 27 -3.36 -4.54 -6.40
N GLN A 28 -2.31 -4.62 -7.24
CA GLN A 28 -1.34 -3.56 -7.39
C GLN A 28 -1.99 -2.27 -7.91
N THR A 29 -2.86 -2.38 -8.90
CA THR A 29 -3.61 -1.25 -9.42
C THR A 29 -4.48 -0.61 -8.35
N THR A 30 -5.16 -1.43 -7.56
CA THR A 30 -6.01 -0.95 -6.47
C THR A 30 -5.20 -0.19 -5.43
N ILE A 31 -4.05 -0.71 -5.01
CA ILE A 31 -3.18 -0.06 -4.02
C ILE A 31 -2.77 1.33 -4.50
N ILE A 32 -2.28 1.42 -5.74
CA ILE A 32 -1.82 2.69 -6.30
C ILE A 32 -2.96 3.70 -6.38
N ASN A 33 -4.12 3.28 -6.86
CA ASN A 33 -5.28 4.18 -7.02
C ASN A 33 -5.85 4.63 -5.69
N VAL A 34 -5.96 3.73 -4.71
CA VAL A 34 -6.44 4.09 -3.37
C VAL A 34 -5.49 5.07 -2.70
N ALA A 35 -4.18 4.80 -2.76
CA ALA A 35 -3.18 5.68 -2.18
C ALA A 35 -3.23 7.07 -2.80
N LYS A 36 -3.30 7.14 -4.12
CA LYS A 36 -3.37 8.40 -4.84
C LYS A 36 -4.61 9.21 -4.45
N GLU A 37 -5.75 8.56 -4.36
CA GLU A 37 -7.00 9.22 -3.99
C GLU A 37 -6.96 9.74 -2.55
N LEU A 38 -6.42 8.96 -1.62
CA LEU A 38 -6.28 9.38 -0.23
C LEU A 38 -5.34 10.59 -0.10
N ALA A 39 -4.25 10.59 -0.85
CA ALA A 39 -3.32 11.72 -0.87
C ALA A 39 -3.99 12.98 -1.42
N LYS A 40 -4.82 12.85 -2.46
CA LYS A 40 -5.59 13.98 -3.01
C LYS A 40 -6.54 14.58 -1.98
N ARG A 41 -7.02 13.78 -1.05
CA ARG A 41 -7.92 14.23 0.02
C ARG A 41 -7.19 14.83 1.21
N GLY A 42 -5.87 14.99 1.13
CA GLY A 42 -5.07 15.65 2.15
C GLY A 42 -4.50 14.75 3.22
N HIS A 43 -4.57 13.43 3.05
CA HIS A 43 -3.98 12.51 4.02
C HIS A 43 -2.49 12.30 3.76
N ASP A 44 -1.75 12.01 4.83
CA ASP A 44 -0.35 11.61 4.75
C ASP A 44 -0.30 10.10 4.49
N VAL A 45 -0.02 9.73 3.25
CA VAL A 45 -0.12 8.34 2.79
C VAL A 45 1.25 7.78 2.48
N THR A 46 1.52 6.59 3.02
CA THR A 46 2.71 5.81 2.72
C THR A 46 2.30 4.41 2.30
N VAL A 47 2.94 3.90 1.25
CA VAL A 47 2.70 2.55 0.73
C VAL A 47 3.94 1.71 0.96
N TYR A 48 3.75 0.57 1.61
CA TYR A 48 4.79 -0.42 1.90
C TYR A 48 4.54 -1.67 1.09
N ILE A 49 5.31 -1.84 0.03
CA ILE A 49 5.15 -2.92 -0.94
C ILE A 49 6.52 -3.44 -1.37
N LYS A 50 6.57 -4.46 -2.19
CA LYS A 50 7.80 -4.77 -2.92
C LYS A 50 7.96 -3.70 -4.01
N CYS A 51 8.69 -2.65 -3.69
CA CYS A 51 8.78 -1.44 -4.49
C CYS A 51 10.10 -1.38 -5.24
N ASN A 52 10.05 -1.21 -6.56
CA ASN A 52 11.23 -0.83 -7.31
C ASN A 52 11.31 0.70 -7.32
N PHE A 53 12.50 1.22 -7.03
CA PHE A 53 12.77 2.66 -6.96
C PHE A 53 11.84 3.39 -5.96
N PRO A 54 12.00 3.11 -4.64
CA PRO A 54 11.25 3.84 -3.62
C PRO A 54 11.43 5.35 -3.76
N ASP A 55 10.33 6.08 -3.76
CA ASP A 55 10.33 7.53 -3.94
C ASP A 55 8.93 8.06 -3.60
N ILE A 56 8.71 9.33 -3.84
CA ILE A 56 7.40 9.96 -3.72
C ILE A 56 6.78 10.05 -5.11
N TYR A 57 5.60 9.48 -5.26
CA TYR A 57 4.83 9.49 -6.51
C TYR A 57 3.42 10.01 -6.23
N ASP A 58 2.99 11.03 -6.95
CA ASP A 58 1.63 11.61 -6.79
C ASP A 58 1.30 11.98 -5.34
N GLY A 59 2.29 12.49 -4.59
CA GLY A 59 2.10 12.85 -3.19
C GLY A 59 2.08 11.69 -2.21
N VAL A 60 2.39 10.49 -2.66
CA VAL A 60 2.42 9.27 -1.85
C VAL A 60 3.86 8.79 -1.71
N LYS A 61 4.26 8.48 -0.48
CA LYS A 61 5.58 7.89 -0.23
C LYS A 61 5.50 6.38 -0.46
N TYR A 62 6.48 5.83 -1.20
CA TYR A 62 6.57 4.40 -1.48
C TYR A 62 7.87 3.85 -0.90
N TYR A 63 7.75 2.86 -0.03
CA TYR A 63 8.89 2.17 0.59
C TYR A 63 8.74 0.67 0.45
N GLN A 64 9.82 -0.04 0.77
CA GLN A 64 9.77 -1.49 0.81
C GLN A 64 8.91 -1.97 1.98
N TYR A 65 8.16 -3.06 1.79
CA TYR A 65 7.29 -3.57 2.85
C TYR A 65 8.07 -3.98 4.10
N TYR A 66 9.30 -4.47 3.94
CA TYR A 66 10.13 -4.87 5.08
C TYR A 66 10.71 -3.67 5.84
N ASP A 67 10.56 -2.46 5.32
CA ASP A 67 10.93 -1.23 6.02
C ASP A 67 9.79 -0.68 6.87
N TYR A 68 8.64 -1.33 6.85
CA TYR A 68 7.50 -0.90 7.66
C TYR A 68 7.84 -0.91 9.14
N LYS A 69 7.49 0.18 9.83
CA LYS A 69 7.61 0.30 11.28
C LYS A 69 6.30 0.84 11.84
N PRO A 70 5.80 0.27 12.95
CA PRO A 70 4.53 0.71 13.54
C PRO A 70 4.72 2.01 14.32
N LEU A 71 4.93 3.11 13.62
CA LEU A 71 5.14 4.43 14.21
C LEU A 71 3.98 5.36 13.87
N SER A 72 3.24 5.79 14.87
CA SER A 72 2.28 6.91 14.78
C SER A 72 1.36 6.88 13.56
N GLU A 73 0.77 5.74 13.27
CA GLU A 73 -0.21 5.62 12.19
C GLU A 73 -1.62 5.67 12.72
N ASP A 74 -2.53 6.32 12.00
CA ASP A 74 -3.95 6.36 12.34
C ASP A 74 -4.70 5.17 11.77
N ILE A 75 -4.44 4.86 10.51
CA ILE A 75 -5.11 3.78 9.79
C ILE A 75 -4.06 2.94 9.07
N LEU A 76 -4.21 1.62 9.18
CA LEU A 76 -3.43 0.66 8.40
C LEU A 76 -4.37 -0.14 7.52
N ILE A 77 -4.08 -0.18 6.22
CA ILE A 77 -4.81 -1.00 5.27
C ILE A 77 -3.87 -2.06 4.75
N GLY A 78 -4.10 -3.31 5.12
CA GLY A 78 -3.36 -4.45 4.61
C GLY A 78 -4.05 -5.02 3.38
N PHE A 79 -3.30 -5.25 2.32
CA PHE A 79 -3.82 -5.83 1.10
C PHE A 79 -3.45 -7.31 1.07
N GLU A 80 -4.41 -8.15 1.50
CA GLU A 80 -4.29 -9.60 1.63
C GLU A 80 -3.26 -10.06 2.66
N SER A 81 -2.59 -9.13 3.32
CA SER A 81 -1.62 -9.41 4.37
C SER A 81 -1.51 -8.23 5.31
N LEU A 82 -1.08 -8.50 6.53
CA LEU A 82 -0.84 -7.48 7.54
C LEU A 82 0.56 -7.68 8.10
N PRO A 83 1.25 -6.61 8.53
CA PRO A 83 2.51 -6.77 9.23
C PRO A 83 2.28 -7.44 10.59
N ARG A 84 3.34 -8.00 11.16
CA ARG A 84 3.25 -8.72 12.45
C ARG A 84 2.81 -7.82 13.59
N THR A 85 3.25 -6.57 13.57
CA THR A 85 2.90 -5.57 14.58
C THR A 85 2.49 -4.29 13.90
N TYR A 86 1.54 -3.61 14.50
CA TYR A 86 1.08 -2.31 14.00
C TYR A 86 0.59 -1.48 15.18
N SER A 87 0.55 -0.15 15.00
CA SER A 87 0.11 0.79 16.03
C SER A 87 -1.20 1.49 15.70
N ALA A 88 -1.78 1.22 14.54
CA ALA A 88 -2.98 1.90 14.08
C ALA A 88 -4.18 1.63 14.98
N GLU A 89 -4.99 2.65 15.21
CA GLU A 89 -6.27 2.49 15.90
C GLU A 89 -7.26 1.69 15.06
N LYS A 90 -7.21 1.88 13.76
CA LYS A 90 -8.09 1.20 12.81
C LYS A 90 -7.27 0.42 11.80
N VAL A 91 -7.59 -0.84 11.66
CA VAL A 91 -6.91 -1.74 10.74
C VAL A 91 -7.95 -2.37 9.82
N PHE A 92 -7.69 -2.26 8.51
CA PHE A 92 -8.54 -2.88 7.50
C PHE A 92 -7.71 -3.90 6.72
N ASN A 93 -8.29 -5.06 6.49
CA ASN A 93 -7.68 -6.06 5.62
C ASN A 93 -8.49 -6.11 4.32
N TRP A 94 -7.90 -5.56 3.26
CA TRP A 94 -8.54 -5.51 1.95
C TRP A 94 -8.16 -6.76 1.18
N SER A 95 -9.15 -7.57 0.86
CA SER A 95 -8.94 -8.74 0.03
C SER A 95 -9.58 -8.53 -1.33
N THR A 96 -8.81 -8.79 -2.38
CA THR A 96 -9.32 -8.76 -3.75
C THR A 96 -9.80 -10.14 -4.21
N ARG A 97 -9.66 -11.14 -3.35
CA ARG A 97 -10.13 -12.48 -3.64
C ARG A 97 -11.62 -12.57 -3.40
N ILE A 98 -12.29 -13.24 -4.32
CA ILE A 98 -13.69 -13.60 -4.10
C ILE A 98 -13.70 -14.75 -3.10
N ALA A 99 -14.42 -14.56 -2.00
CA ALA A 99 -14.61 -15.65 -1.05
C ALA A 99 -15.53 -16.68 -1.70
N VAL A 100 -15.00 -17.85 -1.91
CA VAL A 100 -15.77 -18.99 -2.42
C VAL A 100 -15.97 -19.94 -1.27
N GLU A 101 -17.19 -20.14 -0.93
CA GLU A 101 -17.57 -21.07 0.13
C GLU A 101 -18.16 -22.36 -0.42
#